data_d8a4a2f7e05cfc924600299e4e9bb6e4
#
_entry.id   d8a4a2f7e05cfc924600299e4e9bb6e4
#
_cell.length_a   1.000
_cell.length_b   1.000
_cell.length_c   1.000
_cell.angle_alpha   90.00
_cell.angle_beta   90.00
_cell.angle_gamma   90.00
#
_symmetry.space_group_name_H-M   'P 1'
#
loop_
_entity.id
_entity.type
_entity.pdbx_description
1 polymer ?
#
loop_
_entity_poly.entity_id
_entity_poly.type
_entity_poly.pdbx_seq_one_letter_code
_entity_poly.pdbx_strand_id
1 'polypeptide(L)'
;MFNRPNERQDLAFHLDQGRSVLMLAPRRIGKTWLIKQVAVDLRAAGWMAILCDVEGMSEETEFLRHLCRAIESQETLRDQAAGRTRQLLHQIFTKDLGGGWQAALGNMDWASFAETLVRGLDAREQRTAILVDELALFVAARMRKDEAAAQKFLYALRALAQRYPNVRWVFTGSIGLDTIARRGGIGGALNHLQVFPLEPFSLEAARSFLDDLSLSGQLQRPFALDDAGFAHFVRELGWLSPYYLEHLAQQVRASGPAGPDGRGLASLPDVDAAFAAMLAPALRTYFVHWEEHLDKNFPAGEAASLRLLLDACAGRADGELIETLLARLGAPPVRLSRRALLDLLSVLVTDGYLAETAEGDRSRFRFRSGLLRRYWLRYHAA
;
A
#
# COMPACT_ATOMS: atom_id res chain seq x y z
N MET A 1 -8.98 -3.96 18.45
CA MET A 1 -8.44 -3.84 17.07
C MET A 1 -7.14 -3.06 17.14
N PHE A 2 -6.03 -3.64 16.74
CA PHE A 2 -4.71 -2.99 16.79
C PHE A 2 -4.69 -1.71 15.93
N ASN A 3 -4.25 -0.59 16.48
CA ASN A 3 -4.69 0.73 16.02
C ASN A 3 -3.58 1.63 15.46
N ARG A 4 -2.33 1.16 15.30
CA ARG A 4 -1.17 1.92 14.80
C ARG A 4 -1.16 3.38 15.31
N PRO A 5 -1.19 3.63 16.63
CA PRO A 5 -1.41 4.96 17.18
C PRO A 5 -0.29 5.94 16.77
N ASN A 6 0.96 5.48 16.75
CA ASN A 6 2.11 6.31 16.43
C ASN A 6 2.07 6.74 14.96
N GLU A 7 1.87 5.81 14.04
CA GLU A 7 1.82 6.11 12.60
C GLU A 7 0.63 7.01 12.24
N ARG A 8 -0.51 6.85 12.95
CA ARG A 8 -1.68 7.76 12.79
C ARG A 8 -1.34 9.17 13.25
N GLN A 9 -0.70 9.30 14.42
CA GLN A 9 -0.30 10.58 14.99
C GLN A 9 0.75 11.26 14.11
N ASP A 10 1.77 10.51 13.65
CA ASP A 10 2.85 11.04 12.82
C ASP A 10 2.32 11.53 11.47
N LEU A 11 1.42 10.76 10.83
CA LEU A 11 0.83 11.18 9.56
C LEU A 11 -0.03 12.43 9.73
N ALA A 12 -0.87 12.48 10.77
CA ALA A 12 -1.68 13.65 11.09
C ALA A 12 -0.79 14.88 11.41
N PHE A 13 0.32 14.70 12.14
CA PHE A 13 1.30 15.73 12.41
C PHE A 13 1.92 16.30 11.13
N HIS A 14 2.33 15.47 10.18
CA HIS A 14 2.88 15.97 8.92
C HIS A 14 1.87 16.85 8.16
N LEU A 15 0.60 16.44 8.12
CA LEU A 15 -0.47 17.22 7.48
C LEU A 15 -0.70 18.55 8.22
N ASP A 16 -0.68 18.54 9.54
CA ASP A 16 -0.82 19.74 10.38
C ASP A 16 0.33 20.73 10.15
N GLN A 17 1.57 20.23 9.96
CA GLN A 17 2.74 21.03 9.60
C GLN A 17 2.74 21.51 8.13
N GLY A 18 1.66 21.34 7.42
CA GLY A 18 1.52 21.84 6.05
C GLY A 18 2.15 20.97 4.98
N ARG A 19 2.50 19.72 5.27
CA ARG A 19 3.16 18.82 4.31
C ARG A 19 2.14 17.91 3.62
N SER A 20 2.26 17.76 2.31
CA SER A 20 1.63 16.66 1.59
C SER A 20 2.54 15.43 1.63
N VAL A 21 1.96 14.24 1.68
CA VAL A 21 2.67 13.01 2.04
C VAL A 21 2.59 11.97 0.92
N LEU A 22 3.71 11.30 0.66
CA LEU A 22 3.79 10.09 -0.14
C LEU A 22 4.06 8.89 0.78
N MET A 23 3.07 8.02 0.95
CA MET A 23 3.20 6.81 1.74
C MET A 23 3.77 5.68 0.89
N LEU A 24 5.02 5.35 1.15
CA LEU A 24 5.73 4.25 0.50
C LEU A 24 5.66 3.00 1.38
N ALA A 25 4.97 1.99 0.90
CA ALA A 25 4.92 0.72 1.61
C ALA A 25 4.47 -0.42 0.69
N PRO A 26 4.97 -1.64 0.91
CA PRO A 26 4.55 -2.82 0.17
C PRO A 26 3.06 -3.12 0.29
N ARG A 27 2.57 -4.05 -0.51
CA ARG A 27 1.20 -4.59 -0.37
C ARG A 27 1.00 -5.26 0.98
N ARG A 28 -0.26 -5.30 1.44
CA ARG A 28 -0.69 -6.03 2.65
C ARG A 28 -0.12 -5.53 3.99
N ILE A 29 0.45 -4.34 4.01
CA ILE A 29 0.99 -3.70 5.23
C ILE A 29 -0.05 -2.87 6.00
N GLY A 30 -1.23 -2.63 5.40
CA GLY A 30 -2.31 -1.88 6.04
C GLY A 30 -2.41 -0.40 5.66
N LYS A 31 -1.90 0.03 4.49
CA LYS A 31 -2.00 1.42 3.99
C LYS A 31 -3.42 1.96 3.99
N THR A 32 -4.31 1.27 3.27
CA THR A 32 -5.74 1.64 3.16
C THR A 32 -6.41 1.76 4.52
N TRP A 33 -6.10 0.85 5.44
CA TRP A 33 -6.62 0.91 6.80
C TRP A 33 -6.11 2.16 7.54
N LEU A 34 -4.80 2.44 7.45
CA LEU A 34 -4.18 3.59 8.11
C LEU A 34 -4.79 4.91 7.63
N ILE A 35 -4.90 5.14 6.31
CA ILE A 35 -5.47 6.39 5.79
C ILE A 35 -6.95 6.54 6.15
N LYS A 36 -7.72 5.44 6.25
CA LYS A 36 -9.11 5.48 6.73
C LYS A 36 -9.19 5.92 8.19
N GLN A 37 -8.29 5.41 9.06
CA GLN A 37 -8.25 5.82 10.46
C GLN A 37 -7.79 7.28 10.61
N VAL A 38 -6.75 7.68 9.89
CA VAL A 38 -6.30 9.08 9.88
C VAL A 38 -7.38 10.03 9.38
N ALA A 39 -8.19 9.63 8.40
CA ALA A 39 -9.33 10.43 7.97
C ALA A 39 -10.37 10.61 9.09
N VAL A 40 -10.60 9.60 9.92
CA VAL A 40 -11.48 9.71 11.11
C VAL A 40 -10.89 10.69 12.11
N ASP A 41 -9.58 10.60 12.41
CA ASP A 41 -8.89 11.48 13.35
C ASP A 41 -8.92 12.94 12.88
N LEU A 42 -8.63 13.17 11.60
CA LEU A 42 -8.64 14.50 11.01
C LEU A 42 -10.04 15.13 11.07
N ARG A 43 -11.11 14.34 10.81
CA ARG A 43 -12.49 14.83 10.94
C ARG A 43 -12.83 15.20 12.38
N ALA A 44 -12.40 14.39 13.35
CA ALA A 44 -12.54 14.71 14.78
C ALA A 44 -11.79 15.98 15.17
N ALA A 45 -10.67 16.28 14.50
CA ALA A 45 -9.89 17.52 14.64
C ALA A 45 -10.44 18.71 13.81
N GLY A 46 -11.62 18.57 13.18
CA GLY A 46 -12.28 19.63 12.44
C GLY A 46 -11.83 19.81 10.99
N TRP A 47 -11.04 18.88 10.43
CA TRP A 47 -10.67 18.90 9.02
C TRP A 47 -11.78 18.32 8.11
N MET A 48 -11.81 18.78 6.88
CA MET A 48 -12.48 18.05 5.80
C MET A 48 -11.52 16.97 5.27
N ALA A 49 -11.76 15.71 5.58
CA ALA A 49 -10.91 14.60 5.12
C ALA A 49 -11.64 13.76 4.06
N ILE A 50 -11.14 13.77 2.83
CA ILE A 50 -11.73 13.14 1.65
C ILE A 50 -10.92 11.90 1.31
N LEU A 51 -11.56 10.72 1.31
CA LEU A 51 -10.96 9.47 0.88
C LEU A 51 -11.33 9.21 -0.58
N CYS A 52 -10.33 8.98 -1.42
CA CYS A 52 -10.49 8.73 -2.85
C CYS A 52 -9.64 7.52 -3.24
N ASP A 53 -10.29 6.39 -3.52
CA ASP A 53 -9.63 5.20 -4.05
C ASP A 53 -9.71 5.24 -5.58
N VAL A 54 -8.55 5.19 -6.25
CA VAL A 54 -8.43 5.31 -7.70
C VAL A 54 -7.98 4.01 -8.37
N GLU A 55 -8.06 2.89 -7.65
CA GLU A 55 -7.76 1.57 -8.24
C GLU A 55 -8.67 1.29 -9.45
N GLY A 56 -8.06 0.82 -10.53
CA GLY A 56 -8.77 0.49 -11.77
C GLY A 56 -9.08 1.68 -12.69
N MET A 57 -8.81 2.92 -12.27
CA MET A 57 -8.96 4.10 -13.12
C MET A 57 -7.71 4.36 -13.95
N SER A 58 -7.89 5.05 -15.09
CA SER A 58 -6.79 5.36 -16.01
C SER A 58 -6.96 6.70 -16.75
N GLU A 59 -8.02 7.45 -16.46
CA GLU A 59 -8.31 8.75 -17.08
C GLU A 59 -8.49 9.82 -16.00
N GLU A 60 -7.96 11.02 -16.27
CA GLU A 60 -8.03 12.15 -15.34
C GLU A 60 -9.46 12.56 -15.01
N THR A 61 -10.37 12.44 -15.98
CA THR A 61 -11.79 12.74 -15.80
C THR A 61 -12.49 11.71 -14.89
N GLU A 62 -12.06 10.45 -14.92
CA GLU A 62 -12.55 9.40 -14.00
C GLU A 62 -12.10 9.72 -12.56
N PHE A 63 -10.81 10.05 -12.40
CA PHE A 63 -10.24 10.48 -11.13
C PHE A 63 -11.02 11.66 -10.54
N LEU A 64 -11.23 12.73 -11.30
CA LEU A 64 -11.93 13.94 -10.85
C LEU A 64 -13.39 13.68 -10.54
N ARG A 65 -14.08 12.86 -11.36
CA ARG A 65 -15.45 12.42 -11.09
C ARG A 65 -15.55 11.67 -9.77
N HIS A 66 -14.60 10.77 -9.52
CA HIS A 66 -14.56 10.00 -8.28
C HIS A 66 -14.26 10.90 -7.07
N LEU A 67 -13.35 11.83 -7.20
CA LEU A 67 -13.04 12.82 -6.16
C LEU A 67 -14.25 13.69 -5.81
N CYS A 68 -14.99 14.19 -6.80
CA CYS A 68 -16.22 14.93 -6.55
C CYS A 68 -17.29 14.09 -5.83
N ARG A 69 -17.47 12.83 -6.23
CA ARG A 69 -18.39 11.91 -5.53
C ARG A 69 -17.93 11.62 -4.09
N ALA A 70 -16.61 11.48 -3.87
CA ALA A 70 -16.07 11.32 -2.54
C ALA A 70 -16.32 12.54 -1.66
N ILE A 71 -16.25 13.75 -2.23
CA ILE A 71 -16.63 14.99 -1.53
C ILE A 71 -18.12 14.98 -1.17
N GLU A 72 -19.00 14.62 -2.11
CA GLU A 72 -20.44 14.55 -1.86
C GLU A 72 -20.81 13.51 -0.79
N SER A 73 -20.11 12.38 -0.74
CA SER A 73 -20.35 11.28 0.21
C SER A 73 -19.85 11.56 1.63
N GLN A 74 -19.05 12.61 1.84
CA GLN A 74 -18.53 12.99 3.16
C GLN A 74 -19.61 13.61 4.09
N GLU A 75 -20.87 13.64 3.67
CA GLU A 75 -21.97 14.11 4.52
C GLU A 75 -22.07 13.26 5.79
N THR A 76 -21.64 13.82 6.93
CA THR A 76 -22.04 13.27 8.24
C THR A 76 -23.54 13.42 8.40
N LEU A 77 -24.18 12.60 9.24
CA LEU A 77 -25.62 12.71 9.55
C LEU A 77 -26.03 14.13 10.00
N ARG A 78 -25.11 14.93 10.53
CA ARG A 78 -25.29 16.34 10.87
C ARG A 78 -25.25 17.27 9.65
N ASP A 79 -24.43 16.94 8.65
CA ASP A 79 -24.28 17.73 7.43
C ASP A 79 -25.38 17.39 6.40
N GLN A 80 -25.92 16.16 6.44
CA GLN A 80 -27.08 15.73 5.65
C GLN A 80 -28.33 16.58 5.96
N ALA A 81 -28.55 16.92 7.23
CA ALA A 81 -29.64 17.80 7.65
C ALA A 81 -29.49 19.27 7.17
N ALA A 82 -28.24 19.67 6.78
CA ALA A 82 -27.93 21.03 6.35
C ALA A 82 -27.60 21.17 4.85
N GLY A 83 -27.47 20.07 4.09
CA GLY A 83 -27.17 20.08 2.64
C GLY A 83 -25.86 20.78 2.26
N ARG A 84 -24.92 20.96 3.23
CA ARG A 84 -23.77 21.85 3.07
C ARG A 84 -22.73 21.37 2.06
N THR A 85 -22.56 20.06 1.90
CA THR A 85 -21.50 19.50 1.04
C THR A 85 -21.93 19.46 -0.44
N ARG A 86 -23.21 19.19 -0.74
CA ARG A 86 -23.77 19.39 -2.09
C ARG A 86 -23.74 20.86 -2.49
N GLN A 87 -24.02 21.76 -1.54
CA GLN A 87 -23.90 23.19 -1.74
C GLN A 87 -22.44 23.60 -2.02
N LEU A 88 -21.45 22.92 -1.46
CA LEU A 88 -20.04 23.23 -1.70
C LEU A 88 -19.66 23.07 -3.17
N LEU A 89 -19.84 21.88 -3.76
CA LEU A 89 -19.56 21.66 -5.18
C LEU A 89 -20.41 22.56 -6.08
N HIS A 90 -21.66 22.77 -5.70
CA HIS A 90 -22.54 23.72 -6.37
C HIS A 90 -21.97 25.16 -6.30
N GLN A 91 -21.52 25.62 -5.14
CA GLN A 91 -20.93 26.95 -4.97
C GLN A 91 -19.62 27.10 -5.75
N ILE A 92 -18.78 26.05 -5.83
CA ILE A 92 -17.53 26.07 -6.60
C ILE A 92 -17.81 26.17 -8.10
N PHE A 93 -18.80 25.40 -8.62
CA PHE A 93 -18.99 25.27 -10.06
C PHE A 93 -20.17 26.05 -10.63
N THR A 94 -21.07 26.61 -9.82
CA THR A 94 -22.21 27.41 -10.35
C THR A 94 -21.95 28.89 -10.47
N LYS A 95 -20.94 29.42 -9.76
CA LYS A 95 -20.55 30.84 -9.93
C LYS A 95 -20.12 31.17 -11.37
N ASP A 96 -19.58 30.20 -12.10
CA ASP A 96 -19.01 30.43 -13.42
C ASP A 96 -19.72 29.68 -14.57
N LEU A 97 -20.53 28.62 -14.35
CA LEU A 97 -20.90 27.69 -15.44
C LEU A 97 -22.35 27.17 -15.47
N GLY A 98 -23.20 27.47 -14.52
CA GLY A 98 -24.65 27.05 -14.52
C GLY A 98 -24.88 25.59 -14.89
N GLY A 99 -24.91 24.65 -13.93
CA GLY A 99 -25.20 23.23 -14.20
C GLY A 99 -24.53 22.22 -13.27
N GLY A 100 -23.77 22.70 -12.27
CA GLY A 100 -23.08 21.86 -11.31
C GLY A 100 -21.77 21.24 -11.84
N TRP A 101 -21.08 20.47 -10.99
CA TRP A 101 -19.76 19.94 -11.30
C TRP A 101 -19.77 18.92 -12.46
N GLN A 102 -20.88 18.20 -12.69
CA GLN A 102 -20.98 17.24 -13.80
C GLN A 102 -20.94 17.96 -15.16
N ALA A 103 -21.66 19.06 -15.28
CA ALA A 103 -21.63 19.88 -16.49
C ALA A 103 -20.27 20.54 -16.68
N ALA A 104 -19.68 21.05 -15.60
CA ALA A 104 -18.33 21.63 -15.64
C ALA A 104 -17.28 20.62 -16.10
N LEU A 105 -17.32 19.38 -15.58
CA LEU A 105 -16.39 18.31 -15.98
C LEU A 105 -16.53 17.91 -17.46
N GLY A 106 -17.73 18.08 -18.06
CA GLY A 106 -17.97 17.84 -19.47
C GLY A 106 -17.50 18.97 -20.39
N ASN A 107 -17.43 20.19 -19.87
CA ASN A 107 -17.16 21.40 -20.66
C ASN A 107 -15.77 22.01 -20.45
N MET A 108 -15.05 21.63 -19.39
CA MET A 108 -13.71 22.11 -19.10
C MET A 108 -12.66 21.03 -19.39
N ASP A 109 -11.44 21.44 -19.70
CA ASP A 109 -10.32 20.53 -19.62
C ASP A 109 -10.08 20.10 -18.16
N TRP A 110 -9.57 18.90 -17.98
CA TRP A 110 -9.43 18.28 -16.66
C TRP A 110 -8.52 19.10 -15.71
N ALA A 111 -7.48 19.79 -16.23
CA ALA A 111 -6.55 20.55 -15.39
C ALA A 111 -7.21 21.82 -14.85
N SER A 112 -7.94 22.56 -15.69
CA SER A 112 -8.74 23.72 -15.30
C SER A 112 -9.85 23.35 -14.32
N PHE A 113 -10.49 22.19 -14.53
CA PHE A 113 -11.46 21.64 -13.57
C PHE A 113 -10.83 21.34 -12.21
N ALA A 114 -9.70 20.63 -12.20
CA ALA A 114 -8.97 20.28 -10.97
C ALA A 114 -8.53 21.54 -10.21
N GLU A 115 -8.01 22.54 -10.92
CA GLU A 115 -7.60 23.82 -10.31
C GLU A 115 -8.81 24.55 -9.69
N THR A 116 -9.93 24.62 -10.38
CA THR A 116 -11.16 25.26 -9.88
C THR A 116 -11.67 24.54 -8.62
N LEU A 117 -11.66 23.21 -8.62
CA LEU A 117 -12.07 22.40 -7.46
C LEU A 117 -11.16 22.66 -6.26
N VAL A 118 -9.83 22.53 -6.45
CA VAL A 118 -8.87 22.66 -5.34
C VAL A 118 -8.81 24.08 -4.82
N ARG A 119 -8.87 25.09 -5.68
CA ARG A 119 -8.98 26.52 -5.30
C ARG A 119 -10.25 26.76 -4.45
N GLY A 120 -11.38 26.16 -4.83
CA GLY A 120 -12.60 26.29 -4.07
C GLY A 120 -12.55 25.62 -2.69
N LEU A 121 -11.81 24.51 -2.58
CA LEU A 121 -11.53 23.86 -1.29
C LEU A 121 -10.56 24.70 -0.44
N ASP A 122 -9.51 25.27 -1.05
CA ASP A 122 -8.50 26.09 -0.37
C ASP A 122 -9.05 27.41 0.17
N ALA A 123 -10.03 27.99 -0.51
CA ALA A 123 -10.67 29.25 -0.12
C ALA A 123 -11.53 29.15 1.16
N ARG A 124 -11.66 27.94 1.73
CA ARG A 124 -12.42 27.73 2.98
C ARG A 124 -11.52 27.95 4.20
N GLU A 125 -12.15 28.35 5.31
CA GLU A 125 -11.46 28.39 6.59
C GLU A 125 -11.09 26.99 7.11
N GLN A 126 -11.88 25.98 6.72
CA GLN A 126 -11.67 24.59 7.12
C GLN A 126 -10.53 23.96 6.29
N ARG A 127 -9.50 23.45 6.96
CA ARG A 127 -8.40 22.71 6.32
C ARG A 127 -8.93 21.43 5.67
N THR A 128 -8.42 21.11 4.50
CA THR A 128 -8.84 19.94 3.72
C THR A 128 -7.68 18.97 3.56
N ALA A 129 -7.93 17.67 3.79
CA ALA A 129 -7.02 16.58 3.45
C ALA A 129 -7.65 15.68 2.38
N ILE A 130 -6.97 15.50 1.24
CA ILE A 130 -7.37 14.56 0.18
C ILE A 130 -6.44 13.36 0.27
N LEU A 131 -6.99 12.21 0.66
CA LEU A 131 -6.26 10.96 0.83
C LEU A 131 -6.58 10.06 -0.36
N VAL A 132 -5.61 9.92 -1.27
CA VAL A 132 -5.74 9.17 -2.52
C VAL A 132 -5.08 7.82 -2.36
N ASP A 133 -5.88 6.76 -2.35
CA ASP A 133 -5.38 5.38 -2.32
C ASP A 133 -5.11 4.88 -3.75
N GLU A 134 -4.07 4.06 -3.90
CA GLU A 134 -3.63 3.41 -5.14
C GLU A 134 -3.29 4.38 -6.31
N LEU A 135 -2.82 5.61 -6.00
CA LEU A 135 -2.38 6.56 -7.03
C LEU A 135 -1.30 5.95 -7.95
N ALA A 136 -0.41 5.12 -7.41
CA ALA A 136 0.63 4.47 -8.20
C ALA A 136 0.08 3.58 -9.31
N LEU A 137 -1.01 2.84 -9.04
CA LEU A 137 -1.69 2.01 -10.05
C LEU A 137 -2.34 2.86 -11.14
N PHE A 138 -2.98 3.96 -10.74
CA PHE A 138 -3.54 4.95 -11.68
C PHE A 138 -2.47 5.49 -12.62
N VAL A 139 -1.35 5.97 -12.07
CA VAL A 139 -0.24 6.52 -12.85
C VAL A 139 0.37 5.46 -13.78
N ALA A 140 0.58 4.23 -13.29
CA ALA A 140 1.06 3.13 -14.11
C ALA A 140 0.11 2.79 -15.27
N ALA A 141 -1.21 2.78 -15.03
CA ALA A 141 -2.22 2.56 -16.06
C ALA A 141 -2.22 3.70 -17.09
N ARG A 142 -2.09 4.94 -16.61
CA ARG A 142 -2.03 6.12 -17.49
C ARG A 142 -0.77 6.15 -18.35
N MET A 143 0.39 5.82 -17.77
CA MET A 143 1.67 5.75 -18.50
C MET A 143 1.63 4.69 -19.61
N ARG A 144 0.99 3.56 -19.39
CA ARG A 144 0.82 2.52 -20.45
C ARG A 144 -0.01 3.02 -21.63
N LYS A 145 -0.93 3.95 -21.42
CA LYS A 145 -1.77 4.53 -22.48
C LYS A 145 -1.09 5.72 -23.15
N ASP A 146 -0.56 6.64 -22.34
CA ASP A 146 0.05 7.88 -22.79
C ASP A 146 0.98 8.42 -21.69
N GLU A 147 2.28 8.25 -21.90
CA GLU A 147 3.31 8.65 -20.94
C GLU A 147 3.33 10.18 -20.74
N ALA A 148 3.17 10.95 -21.81
CA ALA A 148 3.17 12.41 -21.73
C ALA A 148 1.99 12.94 -20.91
N ALA A 149 0.82 12.33 -21.04
CA ALA A 149 -0.34 12.69 -20.24
C ALA A 149 -0.16 12.30 -18.76
N ALA A 150 0.45 11.15 -18.45
CA ALA A 150 0.78 10.78 -17.06
C ALA A 150 1.77 11.78 -16.44
N GLN A 151 2.77 12.22 -17.20
CA GLN A 151 3.71 13.27 -16.77
C GLN A 151 2.97 14.58 -16.48
N LYS A 152 2.12 15.04 -17.42
CA LYS A 152 1.31 16.26 -17.26
C LYS A 152 0.44 16.18 -16.01
N PHE A 153 -0.18 15.03 -15.75
CA PHE A 153 -1.02 14.81 -14.58
C PHE A 153 -0.24 14.95 -13.26
N LEU A 154 0.94 14.30 -13.14
CA LEU A 154 1.75 14.38 -11.92
C LEU A 154 2.29 15.80 -11.67
N TYR A 155 2.71 16.51 -12.72
CA TYR A 155 3.13 17.91 -12.58
C TYR A 155 1.96 18.84 -12.22
N ALA A 156 0.76 18.57 -12.73
CA ALA A 156 -0.45 19.32 -12.34
C ALA A 156 -0.80 19.07 -10.86
N LEU A 157 -0.76 17.82 -10.38
CA LEU A 157 -0.95 17.51 -8.95
C LEU A 157 0.09 18.23 -8.09
N ARG A 158 1.36 18.25 -8.51
CA ARG A 158 2.42 19.01 -7.82
C ARG A 158 2.07 20.48 -7.73
N ALA A 159 1.69 21.08 -8.86
CA ALA A 159 1.35 22.52 -8.92
C ALA A 159 0.17 22.85 -7.98
N LEU A 160 -0.86 21.99 -7.95
CA LEU A 160 -2.01 22.13 -7.05
C LEU A 160 -1.58 22.04 -5.57
N ALA A 161 -0.78 21.02 -5.23
CA ALA A 161 -0.31 20.83 -3.85
C ALA A 161 0.56 21.98 -3.32
N GLN A 162 1.32 22.65 -4.22
CA GLN A 162 2.18 23.76 -3.86
C GLN A 162 1.44 25.13 -3.85
N ARG A 163 0.43 25.28 -4.71
CA ARG A 163 -0.29 26.55 -4.86
C ARG A 163 -1.38 26.75 -3.80
N TYR A 164 -1.99 25.67 -3.32
CA TYR A 164 -3.17 25.69 -2.45
C TYR A 164 -2.85 25.13 -1.07
N PRO A 165 -2.33 25.98 -0.15
CA PRO A 165 -1.76 25.52 1.11
C PRO A 165 -2.77 25.04 2.16
N ASN A 166 -4.08 25.28 2.01
CA ASN A 166 -5.10 24.73 2.92
C ASN A 166 -5.57 23.33 2.49
N VAL A 167 -5.12 22.85 1.31
CA VAL A 167 -5.41 21.50 0.82
C VAL A 167 -4.14 20.65 0.89
N ARG A 168 -4.18 19.60 1.69
CA ARG A 168 -3.08 18.64 1.86
C ARG A 168 -3.41 17.34 1.16
N TRP A 169 -2.38 16.69 0.66
CA TRP A 169 -2.51 15.44 -0.07
C TRP A 169 -1.79 14.31 0.64
N VAL A 170 -2.41 13.15 0.69
CA VAL A 170 -1.77 11.89 1.04
C VAL A 170 -1.92 10.96 -0.15
N PHE A 171 -0.82 10.54 -0.72
CA PHE A 171 -0.80 9.60 -1.83
C PHE A 171 -0.29 8.25 -1.34
N THR A 172 -1.01 7.18 -1.65
CA THR A 172 -0.56 5.82 -1.40
C THR A 172 -0.47 5.03 -2.69
N GLY A 173 0.20 3.90 -2.64
CA GLY A 173 0.26 2.94 -3.74
C GLY A 173 0.85 1.61 -3.31
N SER A 174 0.41 0.56 -3.96
CA SER A 174 0.89 -0.81 -3.74
C SER A 174 2.12 -1.18 -4.57
N ILE A 175 2.47 -0.33 -5.54
CA ILE A 175 3.73 -0.32 -6.28
C ILE A 175 4.47 0.97 -5.95
N GLY A 176 5.78 0.98 -6.10
CA GLY A 176 6.59 2.16 -5.86
C GLY A 176 6.29 3.27 -6.87
N LEU A 177 5.49 4.26 -6.47
CA LEU A 177 5.23 5.44 -7.31
C LEU A 177 6.53 6.16 -7.68
N ASP A 178 7.50 6.19 -6.77
CA ASP A 178 8.85 6.70 -6.99
C ASP A 178 9.59 5.92 -8.08
N THR A 179 9.42 4.60 -8.13
CA THR A 179 10.01 3.74 -9.16
C THR A 179 9.36 3.98 -10.52
N ILE A 180 8.02 4.08 -10.57
CA ILE A 180 7.29 4.43 -11.80
C ILE A 180 7.72 5.81 -12.31
N ALA A 181 7.73 6.81 -11.44
CA ALA A 181 8.11 8.17 -11.79
C ALA A 181 9.57 8.27 -12.24
N ARG A 182 10.48 7.54 -11.63
CA ARG A 182 11.90 7.49 -12.02
C ARG A 182 12.09 6.87 -13.40
N ARG A 183 11.38 5.77 -13.71
CA ARG A 183 11.41 5.13 -15.04
C ARG A 183 10.86 6.05 -16.13
N GLY A 184 9.80 6.78 -15.86
CA GLY A 184 9.24 7.78 -16.76
C GLY A 184 9.99 9.11 -16.78
N GLY A 185 11.14 9.25 -16.11
CA GLY A 185 11.90 10.51 -16.05
C GLY A 185 11.21 11.65 -15.30
N ILE A 186 10.18 11.38 -14.51
CA ILE A 186 9.33 12.35 -13.81
C ILE A 186 9.45 12.34 -12.30
N GLY A 187 10.54 11.77 -11.77
CA GLY A 187 10.79 11.75 -10.32
C GLY A 187 10.74 13.13 -9.66
N GLY A 188 11.07 14.19 -10.42
CA GLY A 188 10.95 15.57 -9.98
C GLY A 188 9.53 15.99 -9.59
N ALA A 189 8.49 15.36 -10.12
CA ALA A 189 7.12 15.68 -9.78
C ALA A 189 6.75 15.31 -8.33
N LEU A 190 7.50 14.42 -7.69
CA LEU A 190 7.25 13.91 -6.33
C LEU A 190 8.13 14.54 -5.24
N ASN A 191 9.15 15.31 -5.60
CA ASN A 191 10.17 15.84 -4.67
C ASN A 191 9.63 16.78 -3.58
N HIS A 192 8.43 17.31 -3.74
CA HIS A 192 7.77 18.18 -2.77
C HIS A 192 7.01 17.42 -1.66
N LEU A 193 6.85 16.12 -1.83
CA LEU A 193 6.10 15.27 -0.90
C LEU A 193 7.02 14.78 0.23
N GLN A 194 6.47 14.80 1.44
CA GLN A 194 7.10 14.14 2.58
C GLN A 194 6.96 12.63 2.41
N VAL A 195 8.07 11.93 2.32
CA VAL A 195 8.07 10.46 2.32
C VAL A 195 7.70 9.94 3.70
N PHE A 196 6.73 9.06 3.74
CA PHE A 196 6.26 8.37 4.94
C PHE A 196 6.36 6.85 4.73
N PRO A 197 7.43 6.21 5.22
CA PRO A 197 7.55 4.77 5.15
C PRO A 197 6.57 4.12 6.14
N LEU A 198 5.79 3.14 5.68
CA LEU A 198 4.96 2.33 6.56
C LEU A 198 5.60 0.95 6.72
N GLU A 199 6.10 0.71 7.92
CA GLU A 199 6.82 -0.52 8.26
C GLU A 199 5.89 -1.65 8.72
N PRO A 200 6.32 -2.91 8.67
CA PRO A 200 5.63 -4.03 9.30
C PRO A 200 5.52 -3.79 10.82
N PHE A 201 4.72 -4.60 11.50
CA PHE A 201 4.64 -4.51 12.95
C PHE A 201 6.00 -4.84 13.60
N SER A 202 6.30 -4.16 14.72
CA SER A 202 7.35 -4.59 15.63
C SER A 202 6.97 -5.94 16.28
N LEU A 203 7.92 -6.58 16.93
CA LEU A 203 7.64 -7.83 17.69
C LEU A 203 6.56 -7.63 18.73
N GLU A 204 6.63 -6.52 19.47
CA GLU A 204 5.66 -6.16 20.51
C GLU A 204 4.27 -5.92 19.88
N ALA A 205 4.22 -5.15 18.81
CA ALA A 205 2.99 -4.88 18.09
C ALA A 205 2.35 -6.14 17.50
N ALA A 206 3.17 -7.06 16.95
CA ALA A 206 2.69 -8.32 16.41
C ALA A 206 2.12 -9.24 17.50
N ARG A 207 2.78 -9.31 18.67
CA ARG A 207 2.29 -10.08 19.83
C ARG A 207 0.95 -9.50 20.31
N SER A 208 0.91 -8.19 20.56
CA SER A 208 -0.33 -7.53 20.98
C SER A 208 -1.47 -7.72 19.97
N PHE A 209 -1.16 -7.70 18.67
CA PHE A 209 -2.15 -7.92 17.62
C PHE A 209 -2.71 -9.36 17.65
N LEU A 210 -1.86 -10.37 17.81
CA LEU A 210 -2.29 -11.78 17.91
C LEU A 210 -3.13 -12.02 19.18
N ASP A 211 -2.73 -11.44 20.31
CA ASP A 211 -3.49 -11.50 21.56
C ASP A 211 -4.86 -10.82 21.42
N ASP A 212 -4.91 -9.63 20.80
CA ASP A 212 -6.17 -8.91 20.55
C ASP A 212 -7.10 -9.71 19.64
N LEU A 213 -6.60 -10.30 18.55
CA LEU A 213 -7.39 -11.18 17.69
C LEU A 213 -8.00 -12.36 18.45
N SER A 214 -7.21 -12.98 19.34
CA SER A 214 -7.64 -14.13 20.14
C SER A 214 -8.65 -13.75 21.22
N LEU A 215 -8.48 -12.60 21.88
CA LEU A 215 -9.32 -12.17 23.00
C LEU A 215 -10.61 -11.46 22.57
N SER A 216 -10.61 -10.82 21.40
CA SER A 216 -11.76 -10.05 20.88
C SER A 216 -12.84 -10.90 20.22
N GLY A 217 -12.68 -12.24 20.17
CA GLY A 217 -13.61 -13.14 19.51
C GLY A 217 -13.56 -13.12 17.97
N GLN A 218 -12.52 -12.54 17.39
CA GLN A 218 -12.30 -12.54 15.94
C GLN A 218 -11.80 -13.88 15.41
N LEU A 219 -11.25 -14.73 16.28
CA LEU A 219 -10.83 -16.08 15.92
C LEU A 219 -11.87 -17.12 16.41
N GLN A 220 -12.26 -18.03 15.51
CA GLN A 220 -13.14 -19.16 15.90
C GLN A 220 -12.51 -20.06 16.96
N ARG A 221 -11.17 -20.11 16.98
CA ARG A 221 -10.39 -20.92 17.92
C ARG A 221 -9.31 -20.03 18.52
N PRO A 222 -9.60 -19.38 19.63
CA PRO A 222 -8.64 -18.53 20.31
C PRO A 222 -7.47 -19.34 20.83
N PHE A 223 -6.26 -18.79 20.69
CA PHE A 223 -5.02 -19.42 21.11
C PHE A 223 -4.11 -18.44 21.81
N ALA A 224 -3.17 -18.97 22.60
CA ALA A 224 -2.04 -18.25 23.15
C ALA A 224 -0.73 -18.89 22.66
N LEU A 225 0.31 -18.09 22.57
CA LEU A 225 1.68 -18.54 22.31
C LEU A 225 2.55 -18.18 23.51
N ASP A 226 3.31 -19.14 24.00
CA ASP A 226 4.43 -18.83 24.90
C ASP A 226 5.56 -18.11 24.13
N ASP A 227 6.64 -17.73 24.82
CA ASP A 227 7.72 -17.00 24.19
C ASP A 227 8.43 -17.80 23.10
N ALA A 228 8.58 -19.10 23.28
CA ALA A 228 9.20 -19.98 22.29
C ALA A 228 8.30 -20.16 21.05
N GLY A 229 7.00 -20.35 21.25
CA GLY A 229 6.00 -20.45 20.20
C GLY A 229 5.89 -19.15 19.39
N PHE A 230 5.88 -18.01 20.07
CA PHE A 230 5.87 -16.71 19.39
C PHE A 230 7.17 -16.45 18.60
N ALA A 231 8.33 -16.74 19.19
CA ALA A 231 9.61 -16.59 18.49
C ALA A 231 9.67 -17.48 17.24
N HIS A 232 9.16 -18.71 17.32
CA HIS A 232 9.04 -19.61 16.18
C HIS A 232 8.09 -19.06 15.12
N PHE A 233 6.88 -18.64 15.52
CA PHE A 233 5.88 -18.05 14.61
C PHE A 233 6.45 -16.86 13.82
N VAL A 234 7.13 -15.94 14.52
CA VAL A 234 7.74 -14.73 13.91
C VAL A 234 8.88 -15.10 12.97
N ARG A 235 9.76 -16.04 13.39
CA ARG A 235 10.89 -16.50 12.56
C ARG A 235 10.41 -17.12 11.25
N GLU A 236 9.40 -17.98 11.31
CA GLU A 236 8.86 -18.68 10.14
C GLU A 236 8.10 -17.74 9.19
N LEU A 237 7.39 -16.74 9.73
CA LEU A 237 6.73 -15.72 8.93
C LEU A 237 7.72 -14.75 8.28
N GLY A 238 8.73 -14.30 9.04
CA GLY A 238 9.79 -13.39 8.62
C GLY A 238 9.35 -11.94 8.42
N TRP A 239 8.13 -11.70 7.96
CA TRP A 239 7.58 -10.37 7.70
C TRP A 239 6.25 -10.18 8.43
N LEU A 240 6.24 -9.29 9.45
CA LEU A 240 5.11 -9.10 10.36
C LEU A 240 4.02 -8.19 9.75
N SER A 241 3.59 -8.54 8.55
CA SER A 241 2.47 -7.90 7.89
C SER A 241 1.16 -8.22 8.62
N PRO A 242 0.33 -7.22 8.97
CA PRO A 242 -0.97 -7.45 9.62
C PRO A 242 -1.84 -8.48 8.91
N TYR A 243 -1.83 -8.43 7.58
CA TYR A 243 -2.60 -9.35 6.75
C TYR A 243 -2.20 -10.81 6.94
N TYR A 244 -0.89 -11.11 6.90
CA TYR A 244 -0.43 -12.49 7.07
C TYR A 244 -0.48 -12.95 8.51
N LEU A 245 -0.29 -12.05 9.47
CA LEU A 245 -0.51 -12.35 10.89
C LEU A 245 -1.94 -12.80 11.13
N GLU A 246 -2.93 -12.06 10.63
CA GLU A 246 -4.35 -12.37 10.78
C GLU A 246 -4.72 -13.71 10.12
N HIS A 247 -4.38 -13.88 8.85
CA HIS A 247 -4.74 -15.10 8.12
C HIS A 247 -4.03 -16.36 8.66
N LEU A 248 -2.78 -16.22 9.11
CA LEU A 248 -2.06 -17.32 9.74
C LEU A 248 -2.65 -17.66 11.11
N ALA A 249 -3.02 -16.64 11.90
CA ALA A 249 -3.69 -16.84 13.20
C ALA A 249 -5.00 -17.63 13.05
N GLN A 250 -5.76 -17.39 11.98
CA GLN A 250 -6.99 -18.14 11.67
C GLN A 250 -6.73 -19.65 11.41
N GLN A 251 -5.50 -20.03 11.06
CA GLN A 251 -5.13 -21.42 10.80
C GLN A 251 -4.59 -22.15 12.04
N VAL A 252 -4.20 -21.44 13.08
CA VAL A 252 -3.66 -22.06 14.30
C VAL A 252 -4.75 -22.91 14.96
N ARG A 253 -4.37 -24.14 15.36
CA ARG A 253 -5.20 -25.10 16.05
C ARG A 253 -4.45 -25.59 17.28
N ALA A 254 -4.59 -24.82 18.38
CA ALA A 254 -3.91 -25.13 19.63
C ALA A 254 -4.30 -26.53 20.15
N SER A 255 -3.31 -27.37 20.39
CA SER A 255 -3.46 -28.73 20.94
C SER A 255 -3.29 -28.78 22.46
N GLY A 256 -2.70 -27.77 23.07
CA GLY A 256 -2.48 -27.66 24.50
C GLY A 256 -3.75 -27.27 25.29
N PRO A 257 -3.72 -27.38 26.61
CA PRO A 257 -4.85 -27.06 27.46
C PRO A 257 -5.27 -25.61 27.34
N ALA A 258 -6.57 -25.35 27.55
CA ALA A 258 -7.07 -24.00 27.63
C ALA A 258 -6.62 -23.33 28.94
N GLY A 259 -6.10 -22.14 28.81
CA GLY A 259 -5.76 -21.26 29.93
C GLY A 259 -7.00 -20.66 30.63
N PRO A 260 -6.79 -19.90 31.71
CA PRO A 260 -7.88 -19.26 32.46
C PRO A 260 -8.70 -18.27 31.60
N ASP A 261 -8.13 -17.76 30.55
CA ASP A 261 -8.73 -16.82 29.57
C ASP A 261 -9.47 -17.53 28.42
N GLY A 262 -9.56 -18.86 28.47
CA GLY A 262 -10.23 -19.69 27.47
C GLY A 262 -9.42 -19.94 26.19
N ARG A 263 -8.18 -19.46 26.11
CA ARG A 263 -7.30 -19.70 24.97
C ARG A 263 -6.52 -20.99 25.10
N GLY A 264 -6.51 -21.82 24.05
CA GLY A 264 -5.65 -23.00 24.02
C GLY A 264 -4.17 -22.62 23.81
N LEU A 265 -3.25 -23.27 24.51
CA LEU A 265 -1.80 -23.06 24.28
C LEU A 265 -1.38 -23.77 23.00
N ALA A 266 -0.90 -22.99 22.01
CA ALA A 266 -0.41 -23.54 20.76
C ALA A 266 1.07 -23.92 20.87
N SER A 267 1.37 -25.16 20.50
CA SER A 267 2.72 -25.72 20.45
C SER A 267 3.45 -25.36 19.15
N LEU A 268 4.77 -25.60 19.08
CA LEU A 268 5.54 -25.43 17.84
C LEU A 268 4.95 -26.25 16.66
N PRO A 269 4.59 -27.54 16.83
CA PRO A 269 3.91 -28.31 15.79
C PRO A 269 2.57 -27.69 15.32
N ASP A 270 1.80 -27.08 16.23
CA ASP A 270 0.55 -26.40 15.86
C ASP A 270 0.82 -25.18 14.95
N VAL A 271 1.89 -24.44 15.25
CA VAL A 271 2.35 -23.32 14.39
C VAL A 271 2.78 -23.86 13.03
N ASP A 272 3.60 -24.91 12.97
CA ASP A 272 4.05 -25.50 11.69
C ASP A 272 2.87 -26.02 10.86
N ALA A 273 1.87 -26.63 11.51
CA ALA A 273 0.63 -27.08 10.87
C ALA A 273 -0.17 -25.90 10.30
N ALA A 274 -0.21 -24.75 10.98
CA ALA A 274 -0.86 -23.53 10.48
C ALA A 274 -0.15 -22.98 9.24
N PHE A 275 1.18 -22.98 9.21
CA PHE A 275 1.95 -22.59 8.01
C PHE A 275 1.68 -23.56 6.84
N ALA A 276 1.61 -24.86 7.09
CA ALA A 276 1.28 -25.84 6.07
C ALA A 276 -0.15 -25.67 5.54
N ALA A 277 -1.12 -25.38 6.43
CA ALA A 277 -2.50 -25.09 6.06
C ALA A 277 -2.64 -23.86 5.18
N MET A 278 -1.90 -22.77 5.49
CA MET A 278 -1.88 -21.54 4.66
C MET A 278 -1.44 -21.82 3.22
N LEU A 279 -0.64 -22.84 2.98
CA LEU A 279 -0.15 -23.22 1.65
C LEU A 279 -1.07 -24.22 0.94
N ALA A 280 -2.21 -24.61 1.53
CA ALA A 280 -3.17 -25.51 0.89
C ALA A 280 -3.79 -24.86 -0.35
N PRO A 281 -4.15 -25.65 -1.40
CA PRO A 281 -4.75 -25.13 -2.63
C PRO A 281 -5.97 -24.23 -2.41
N ALA A 282 -6.80 -24.56 -1.41
CA ALA A 282 -8.00 -23.78 -1.06
C ALA A 282 -7.69 -22.35 -0.58
N LEU A 283 -6.48 -22.08 -0.06
CA LEU A 283 -6.05 -20.78 0.44
C LEU A 283 -5.10 -20.04 -0.50
N ARG A 284 -4.87 -20.59 -1.69
CA ARG A 284 -4.00 -19.98 -2.72
C ARG A 284 -4.38 -18.53 -3.04
N THR A 285 -5.67 -18.20 -2.97
CA THR A 285 -6.20 -16.86 -3.23
C THR A 285 -5.55 -15.78 -2.36
N TYR A 286 -5.02 -16.11 -1.17
CA TYR A 286 -4.29 -15.16 -0.34
C TYR A 286 -2.94 -14.73 -0.93
N PHE A 287 -2.44 -15.46 -1.94
CA PHE A 287 -1.13 -15.22 -2.58
C PHE A 287 -1.24 -14.83 -4.06
N VAL A 288 -2.33 -15.15 -4.75
CA VAL A 288 -2.52 -14.92 -6.18
C VAL A 288 -2.21 -13.47 -6.59
N HIS A 289 -2.51 -12.51 -5.74
CA HIS A 289 -2.20 -11.10 -5.99
C HIS A 289 -0.70 -10.80 -6.19
N TRP A 290 0.21 -11.62 -5.65
CA TRP A 290 1.64 -11.50 -5.90
C TRP A 290 2.00 -11.93 -7.33
N GLU A 291 1.36 -12.99 -7.83
CA GLU A 291 1.54 -13.46 -9.21
C GLU A 291 0.97 -12.44 -10.21
N GLU A 292 -0.29 -12.06 -10.00
CA GLU A 292 -0.99 -11.10 -10.85
C GLU A 292 -0.31 -9.72 -10.89
N HIS A 293 0.33 -9.32 -9.81
CA HIS A 293 1.03 -8.05 -9.74
C HIS A 293 2.16 -7.97 -10.77
N LEU A 294 2.94 -9.04 -10.93
CA LEU A 294 4.00 -9.09 -11.93
C LEU A 294 3.43 -9.00 -13.35
N ASP A 295 2.35 -9.73 -13.63
CA ASP A 295 1.75 -9.76 -14.96
C ASP A 295 1.04 -8.44 -15.32
N LYS A 296 0.37 -7.84 -14.35
CA LYS A 296 -0.42 -6.63 -14.58
C LYS A 296 0.43 -5.36 -14.69
N ASN A 297 1.57 -5.31 -14.01
CA ASN A 297 2.32 -4.06 -13.85
C ASN A 297 3.63 -4.00 -14.63
N PHE A 298 4.09 -5.12 -15.20
CA PHE A 298 5.35 -5.17 -15.95
C PHE A 298 5.13 -5.76 -17.36
N PRO A 299 5.90 -5.31 -18.37
CA PRO A 299 5.95 -5.95 -19.68
C PRO A 299 6.35 -7.43 -19.54
N ALA A 300 5.84 -8.31 -20.42
CA ALA A 300 6.03 -9.76 -20.33
C ALA A 300 7.50 -10.20 -20.16
N GLY A 301 8.43 -9.58 -20.89
CA GLY A 301 9.86 -9.89 -20.76
C GLY A 301 10.47 -9.47 -19.41
N GLU A 302 10.02 -8.36 -18.85
CA GLU A 302 10.44 -7.89 -17.55
C GLU A 302 9.82 -8.76 -16.43
N ALA A 303 8.53 -9.07 -16.52
CA ALA A 303 7.86 -9.98 -15.59
C ALA A 303 8.54 -11.36 -15.55
N ALA A 304 8.95 -11.89 -16.70
CA ALA A 304 9.73 -13.13 -16.77
C ALA A 304 11.07 -13.01 -16.03
N SER A 305 11.80 -11.90 -16.21
CA SER A 305 13.08 -11.66 -15.53
C SER A 305 12.90 -11.52 -14.01
N LEU A 306 11.84 -10.84 -13.55
CA LEU A 306 11.48 -10.72 -12.14
C LEU A 306 11.17 -12.09 -11.52
N ARG A 307 10.45 -12.99 -12.25
CA ARG A 307 10.21 -14.36 -11.79
C ARG A 307 11.49 -15.17 -11.66
N LEU A 308 12.38 -15.11 -12.65
CA LEU A 308 13.68 -15.80 -12.57
C LEU A 308 14.52 -15.34 -11.37
N LEU A 309 14.45 -14.06 -11.01
CA LEU A 309 15.09 -13.55 -9.79
C LEU A 309 14.45 -14.11 -8.53
N LEU A 310 13.12 -14.17 -8.48
CA LEU A 310 12.39 -14.76 -7.35
C LEU A 310 12.70 -16.26 -7.24
N ASP A 311 12.72 -17.01 -8.34
CA ASP A 311 13.10 -18.43 -8.36
C ASP A 311 14.53 -18.63 -7.81
N ALA A 312 15.47 -17.78 -8.24
CA ALA A 312 16.84 -17.83 -7.74
C ALA A 312 16.93 -17.57 -6.23
N CYS A 313 16.19 -16.58 -5.72
CA CYS A 313 16.18 -16.24 -4.29
C CYS A 313 15.35 -17.24 -3.45
N ALA A 314 14.37 -17.94 -4.02
CA ALA A 314 13.54 -18.90 -3.29
C ALA A 314 14.32 -20.12 -2.82
N GLY A 315 15.34 -20.57 -3.56
CA GLY A 315 16.10 -21.77 -3.27
C GLY A 315 16.81 -21.77 -1.91
N ARG A 316 17.13 -20.57 -1.36
CA ARG A 316 17.80 -20.43 -0.06
C ARG A 316 16.97 -19.58 0.90
N ALA A 317 16.86 -20.02 2.14
CA ALA A 317 16.09 -19.30 3.15
C ALA A 317 16.76 -17.96 3.54
N ASP A 318 18.09 -17.92 3.56
CA ASP A 318 18.92 -16.76 3.81
C ASP A 318 19.07 -15.85 2.57
N GLY A 319 18.59 -16.30 1.40
CA GLY A 319 18.65 -15.56 0.13
C GLY A 319 19.96 -15.72 -0.61
N GLU A 320 20.17 -14.92 -1.66
CA GLU A 320 21.33 -14.98 -2.54
C GLU A 320 22.11 -13.66 -2.57
N LEU A 321 23.44 -13.77 -2.72
CA LEU A 321 24.30 -12.61 -2.95
C LEU A 321 24.12 -12.10 -4.39
N ILE A 322 24.29 -10.79 -4.57
CA ILE A 322 24.16 -10.15 -5.88
C ILE A 322 25.15 -10.75 -6.89
N GLU A 323 26.36 -11.13 -6.47
CA GLU A 323 27.35 -11.76 -7.33
C GLU A 323 26.90 -13.13 -7.84
N THR A 324 26.23 -13.92 -6.97
CA THR A 324 25.64 -15.22 -7.35
C THR A 324 24.50 -15.03 -8.35
N LEU A 325 23.61 -14.05 -8.09
CA LEU A 325 22.53 -13.71 -9.02
C LEU A 325 23.07 -13.24 -10.37
N LEU A 326 24.12 -12.42 -10.38
CA LEU A 326 24.76 -11.94 -11.60
C LEU A 326 25.44 -13.08 -12.36
N ALA A 327 26.13 -13.99 -11.68
CA ALA A 327 26.75 -15.16 -12.31
C ALA A 327 25.70 -16.07 -12.96
N ARG A 328 24.53 -16.26 -12.31
CA ARG A 328 23.45 -17.13 -12.78
C ARG A 328 22.65 -16.49 -13.91
N LEU A 329 22.30 -15.21 -13.82
CA LEU A 329 21.39 -14.54 -14.74
C LEU A 329 22.08 -13.62 -15.74
N GLY A 330 23.37 -13.33 -15.55
CA GLY A 330 24.21 -12.62 -16.52
C GLY A 330 24.71 -13.47 -17.68
N ALA A 331 24.58 -14.80 -17.56
CA ALA A 331 24.93 -15.77 -18.59
C ALA A 331 23.72 -16.09 -19.50
N PRO A 332 23.95 -16.66 -20.72
CA PRO A 332 22.87 -17.16 -21.55
C PRO A 332 21.97 -18.19 -20.81
N PRO A 333 20.66 -18.24 -21.04
CA PRO A 333 19.94 -17.48 -22.09
C PRO A 333 19.53 -16.05 -21.66
N VAL A 334 19.61 -15.67 -20.38
CA VAL A 334 19.01 -14.42 -19.84
C VAL A 334 19.83 -13.17 -20.13
N ARG A 335 21.14 -13.21 -19.89
CA ARG A 335 22.12 -12.14 -20.17
C ARG A 335 21.79 -10.77 -19.54
N LEU A 336 21.38 -10.74 -18.27
CA LEU A 336 21.17 -9.48 -17.55
C LEU A 336 22.50 -8.78 -17.27
N SER A 337 22.59 -7.48 -17.59
CA SER A 337 23.70 -6.65 -17.12
C SER A 337 23.58 -6.38 -15.62
N ARG A 338 24.70 -6.02 -14.95
CA ARG A 338 24.68 -5.66 -13.51
C ARG A 338 23.67 -4.54 -13.22
N ARG A 339 23.56 -3.53 -14.09
CA ARG A 339 22.62 -2.43 -13.94
C ARG A 339 21.17 -2.92 -14.03
N ALA A 340 20.85 -3.67 -15.06
CA ALA A 340 19.49 -4.23 -15.23
C ALA A 340 19.11 -5.14 -14.05
N LEU A 341 20.05 -5.95 -13.54
CA LEU A 341 19.85 -6.77 -12.35
C LEU A 341 19.51 -5.92 -11.12
N LEU A 342 20.26 -4.85 -10.85
CA LEU A 342 20.03 -3.96 -9.73
C LEU A 342 18.68 -3.23 -9.85
N ASP A 343 18.32 -2.78 -11.05
CA ASP A 343 17.03 -2.13 -11.29
C ASP A 343 15.86 -3.09 -11.01
N LEU A 344 15.94 -4.35 -11.44
CA LEU A 344 14.92 -5.37 -11.16
C LEU A 344 14.87 -5.76 -9.68
N LEU A 345 16.02 -5.90 -9.01
CA LEU A 345 16.07 -6.18 -7.58
C LEU A 345 15.48 -5.04 -6.76
N SER A 346 15.76 -3.78 -7.13
CA SER A 346 15.16 -2.60 -6.50
C SER A 346 13.63 -2.63 -6.58
N VAL A 347 13.07 -3.06 -7.71
CA VAL A 347 11.62 -3.25 -7.87
C VAL A 347 11.10 -4.30 -6.89
N LEU A 348 11.72 -5.49 -6.86
CA LEU A 348 11.28 -6.58 -5.97
C LEU A 348 11.38 -6.21 -4.49
N VAL A 349 12.35 -5.39 -4.11
CA VAL A 349 12.50 -4.87 -2.74
C VAL A 349 11.40 -3.84 -2.44
N THR A 350 11.19 -2.88 -3.33
CA THR A 350 10.17 -1.82 -3.15
C THR A 350 8.76 -2.40 -3.11
N ASP A 351 8.45 -3.36 -3.97
CA ASP A 351 7.13 -4.00 -4.04
C ASP A 351 6.93 -5.05 -2.93
N GLY A 352 7.98 -5.37 -2.13
CA GLY A 352 7.88 -6.16 -0.92
C GLY A 352 8.07 -7.67 -1.08
N TYR A 353 8.51 -8.15 -2.26
CA TYR A 353 8.87 -9.56 -2.44
C TYR A 353 10.15 -9.90 -1.69
N LEU A 354 11.18 -9.08 -1.88
CA LEU A 354 12.49 -9.29 -1.31
C LEU A 354 12.83 -8.24 -0.24
N ALA A 355 13.77 -8.59 0.60
CA ALA A 355 14.50 -7.68 1.47
C ALA A 355 15.97 -7.73 1.09
N GLU A 356 16.60 -6.55 1.06
CA GLU A 356 18.03 -6.41 0.93
C GLU A 356 18.67 -6.32 2.32
N THR A 357 19.77 -7.04 2.53
CA THR A 357 20.59 -6.96 3.72
C THR A 357 22.05 -6.76 3.32
N ALA A 358 22.75 -5.83 3.99
CA ALA A 358 24.17 -5.65 3.81
C ALA A 358 24.96 -6.78 4.49
N GLU A 359 25.92 -7.35 3.79
CA GLU A 359 26.85 -8.35 4.29
C GLU A 359 28.28 -7.87 3.97
N GLY A 360 28.84 -7.01 4.83
CA GLY A 360 30.04 -6.24 4.52
C GLY A 360 29.80 -5.32 3.32
N ASP A 361 30.66 -5.41 2.30
CA ASP A 361 30.51 -4.63 1.05
C ASP A 361 29.58 -5.27 0.01
N ARG A 362 28.85 -6.32 0.39
CA ARG A 362 27.98 -7.09 -0.51
C ARG A 362 26.54 -6.93 -0.09
N SER A 363 25.62 -7.01 -1.08
CA SER A 363 24.19 -7.05 -0.86
C SER A 363 23.67 -8.48 -1.03
N ARG A 364 22.86 -8.92 -0.07
CA ARG A 364 22.13 -10.18 -0.09
C ARG A 364 20.64 -9.91 -0.23
N PHE A 365 19.98 -10.64 -1.11
CA PHE A 365 18.54 -10.53 -1.38
C PHE A 365 17.83 -11.81 -0.97
N ARG A 366 16.87 -11.70 -0.06
CA ARG A 366 16.06 -12.82 0.42
C ARG A 366 14.57 -12.49 0.37
N PHE A 367 13.73 -13.50 0.30
CA PHE A 367 12.29 -13.25 0.48
C PHE A 367 12.03 -12.54 1.80
N ARG A 368 11.23 -11.49 1.74
CA ARG A 368 10.84 -10.74 2.93
C ARG A 368 9.98 -11.59 3.88
N SER A 369 9.09 -12.41 3.32
CA SER A 369 8.26 -13.36 4.06
C SER A 369 8.69 -14.79 3.81
N GLY A 370 8.92 -15.57 4.90
CA GLY A 370 9.16 -17.00 4.83
C GLY A 370 7.95 -17.75 4.29
N LEU A 371 6.73 -17.28 4.59
CA LEU A 371 5.50 -17.83 4.07
C LEU A 371 5.36 -17.62 2.55
N LEU A 372 5.66 -16.39 2.04
CA LEU A 372 5.66 -16.12 0.61
C LEU A 372 6.73 -16.94 -0.13
N ARG A 373 7.92 -17.11 0.46
CA ARG A 373 8.97 -17.96 -0.09
C ARG A 373 8.49 -19.41 -0.24
N ARG A 374 7.86 -19.99 0.79
CA ARG A 374 7.32 -21.36 0.75
C ARG A 374 6.22 -21.50 -0.30
N TYR A 375 5.37 -20.49 -0.42
CA TYR A 375 4.36 -20.42 -1.48
C TYR A 375 5.02 -20.44 -2.86
N TRP A 376 6.04 -19.61 -3.07
CA TRP A 376 6.77 -19.51 -4.33
C TRP A 376 7.42 -20.85 -4.72
N LEU A 377 8.11 -21.49 -3.77
CA LEU A 377 8.71 -22.82 -3.97
C LEU A 377 7.69 -23.88 -4.33
N ARG A 378 6.50 -23.82 -3.75
CA ARG A 378 5.45 -24.82 -3.97
C ARG A 378 4.78 -24.71 -5.33
N TYR A 379 4.62 -23.50 -5.84
CA TYR A 379 3.75 -23.25 -6.99
C TYR A 379 4.48 -22.69 -8.22
N HIS A 380 5.72 -22.23 -8.11
CA HIS A 380 6.45 -21.55 -9.18
C HIS A 380 7.86 -22.06 -9.40
N ALA A 381 8.63 -22.30 -8.36
CA ALA A 381 9.99 -22.78 -8.53
C ALA A 381 9.97 -24.25 -9.01
N ALA A 382 10.63 -24.48 -10.18
CA ALA A 382 10.83 -25.81 -10.75
C ALA A 382 11.96 -26.56 -10.04
#